data_efd5d2afc7ff06e3ae48765b8c6de98c
#
_entry.id   efd5d2afc7ff06e3ae48765b8c6de98c
#
_cell.length_a   1.000
_cell.length_b   1.000
_cell.length_c   1.000
_cell.angle_alpha   90.00
_cell.angle_beta   90.00
_cell.angle_gamma   90.00
#
_symmetry.space_group_name_H-M   'P 1'
#
loop_
_entity.id
_entity.type
_entity.pdbx_description
1 polymer ?
#
loop_
_entity_poly.entity_id
_entity_poly.type
_entity_poly.pdbx_seq_one_letter_code
_entity_poly.pdbx_strand_id
1 'polypeptide(L)'
;MNLQTLSWRALPWVKATRPQWRYALRNGIAMCLALSIAYALDLDEPYWAMTSAAVVSFPTVGGVISKSFGRIAGSLLGACAALLLAGHTLNDPGCFLFSISGWLALCTWACALFTNNVAYAFQLAGYTCAIIAFPVINISDSYELWVIAQSRVCEVIVGICGGLMMMILPSTSDGSNLLTALKNHARPAAGARQPAVGAGDDGCHSHRS
;
A
#
# COMPACT_ATOMS: atom_id res chain seq x y z
N MET A 1 14.52 19.22 -35.00
CA MET A 1 14.25 18.76 -33.60
C MET A 1 15.47 17.93 -33.21
N ASN A 2 16.41 18.51 -32.44
CA ASN A 2 17.70 17.89 -32.13
C ASN A 2 17.57 16.81 -31.04
N LEU A 3 17.69 15.55 -31.44
CA LEU A 3 17.68 14.37 -30.58
C LEU A 3 19.02 14.07 -29.88
N GLN A 4 20.01 14.97 -29.94
CA GLN A 4 21.38 14.68 -29.53
C GLN A 4 21.78 15.07 -28.12
N THR A 5 20.88 15.50 -27.25
CA THR A 5 21.25 15.83 -25.86
C THR A 5 20.36 15.21 -24.80
N LEU A 6 19.90 14.01 -25.03
CA LEU A 6 19.33 13.22 -23.92
C LEU A 6 20.51 12.60 -23.15
N SER A 7 21.24 13.43 -22.44
CA SER A 7 22.32 12.97 -21.58
C SER A 7 21.69 12.08 -20.48
N TRP A 8 22.12 10.84 -20.37
CA TRP A 8 21.73 9.87 -19.33
C TRP A 8 21.84 10.45 -17.92
N ARG A 9 22.68 11.51 -17.76
CA ARG A 9 22.84 12.27 -16.50
C ARG A 9 21.68 13.23 -16.19
N ALA A 10 20.79 13.49 -17.16
CA ALA A 10 19.59 14.33 -16.95
C ALA A 10 18.37 13.50 -16.50
N LEU A 11 18.44 12.17 -16.51
CA LEU A 11 17.40 11.31 -15.99
C LEU A 11 17.28 11.48 -14.46
N PRO A 12 16.08 11.77 -13.94
CA PRO A 12 15.86 12.00 -12.51
C PRO A 12 16.27 10.80 -11.64
N TRP A 13 16.38 9.62 -12.20
CA TRP A 13 16.78 8.35 -11.57
C TRP A 13 18.25 8.33 -11.11
N VAL A 14 19.12 9.08 -11.78
CA VAL A 14 20.56 9.12 -11.45
C VAL A 14 20.87 10.08 -10.30
N LYS A 15 19.93 10.99 -9.98
CA LYS A 15 20.05 11.94 -8.86
C LYS A 15 19.29 11.47 -7.60
N ALA A 16 19.12 10.16 -7.43
CA ALA A 16 18.46 9.63 -6.24
C ALA A 16 19.21 10.07 -4.98
N THR A 17 18.48 10.71 -4.07
CA THR A 17 18.99 11.19 -2.79
C THR A 17 19.29 9.99 -1.87
N ARG A 18 20.27 10.12 -0.98
CA ARG A 18 20.62 9.05 -0.01
C ARG A 18 19.41 8.41 0.70
N PRO A 19 18.37 9.14 1.15
CA PRO A 19 17.18 8.55 1.75
C PRO A 19 16.37 7.68 0.77
N GLN A 20 16.30 8.05 -0.51
CA GLN A 20 15.60 7.26 -1.54
C GLN A 20 16.30 5.92 -1.80
N TRP A 21 17.63 5.91 -1.85
CA TRP A 21 18.42 4.69 -1.98
C TRP A 21 18.22 3.75 -0.79
N ARG A 22 18.20 4.30 0.42
CA ARG A 22 17.96 3.51 1.64
C ARG A 22 16.56 2.90 1.67
N TYR A 23 15.55 3.67 1.25
CA TYR A 23 14.19 3.16 1.12
C TYR A 23 14.10 2.03 0.09
N ALA A 24 14.69 2.22 -1.10
CA ALA A 24 14.71 1.21 -2.15
C ALA A 24 15.41 -0.09 -1.70
N LEU A 25 16.56 0.03 -1.02
CA LEU A 25 17.30 -1.12 -0.52
C LEU A 25 16.50 -1.87 0.57
N ARG A 26 15.89 -1.14 1.50
CA ARG A 26 15.03 -1.75 2.55
C ARG A 26 13.84 -2.48 1.93
N ASN A 27 13.20 -1.86 0.94
CA ASN A 27 12.08 -2.50 0.23
C ASN A 27 12.55 -3.77 -0.51
N GLY A 28 13.69 -3.71 -1.21
CA GLY A 28 14.27 -4.87 -1.85
C GLY A 28 14.55 -6.03 -0.87
N ILE A 29 15.15 -5.72 0.29
CA ILE A 29 15.40 -6.71 1.34
C ILE A 29 14.07 -7.28 1.88
N ALA A 30 13.04 -6.45 2.09
CA ALA A 30 11.72 -6.91 2.54
C ALA A 30 11.09 -7.89 1.54
N MET A 31 11.21 -7.60 0.24
CA MET A 31 10.73 -8.48 -0.83
C MET A 31 11.46 -9.81 -0.86
N CYS A 32 12.80 -9.80 -0.77
CA CYS A 32 13.61 -11.01 -0.71
C CYS A 32 13.29 -11.85 0.53
N LEU A 33 13.10 -11.19 1.68
CA LEU A 33 12.78 -11.86 2.94
C LEU A 33 11.38 -12.49 2.89
N ALA A 34 10.37 -11.77 2.38
CA ALA A 34 9.03 -12.32 2.18
C ALA A 34 9.04 -13.52 1.24
N LEU A 35 9.79 -13.44 0.13
CA LEU A 35 9.96 -14.54 -0.81
C LEU A 35 10.64 -15.74 -0.16
N SER A 36 11.72 -15.53 0.60
CA SER A 36 12.44 -16.60 1.30
C SER A 36 11.57 -17.31 2.35
N ILE A 37 10.76 -16.55 3.10
CA ILE A 37 9.82 -17.12 4.07
C ILE A 37 8.73 -17.93 3.35
N ALA A 38 8.20 -17.41 2.24
CA ALA A 38 7.19 -18.11 1.45
C ALA A 38 7.70 -19.44 0.90
N TYR A 39 8.95 -19.48 0.41
CA TYR A 39 9.62 -20.73 0.01
C TYR A 39 9.86 -21.69 1.19
N ALA A 40 10.24 -21.17 2.36
CA ALA A 40 10.44 -21.99 3.55
C ALA A 40 9.14 -22.59 4.11
N LEU A 41 8.00 -21.96 3.82
CA LEU A 41 6.66 -22.45 4.17
C LEU A 41 6.04 -23.34 3.07
N ASP A 42 6.78 -23.60 2.00
CA ASP A 42 6.35 -24.43 0.86
C ASP A 42 5.00 -23.97 0.28
N LEU A 43 4.84 -22.63 0.11
CA LEU A 43 3.64 -22.06 -0.49
C LEU A 43 3.65 -22.26 -2.00
N ASP A 44 2.47 -22.52 -2.59
CA ASP A 44 2.33 -22.88 -4.01
C ASP A 44 2.86 -21.79 -4.96
N GLU A 45 2.64 -20.50 -4.63
CA GLU A 45 3.05 -19.39 -5.48
C GLU A 45 3.75 -18.28 -4.69
N PRO A 46 5.00 -18.50 -4.22
CA PRO A 46 5.71 -17.62 -3.27
C PRO A 46 5.95 -16.20 -3.80
N TYR A 47 5.91 -15.96 -5.12
CA TYR A 47 6.06 -14.62 -5.70
C TYR A 47 4.94 -13.65 -5.31
N TRP A 48 3.78 -14.14 -4.89
CA TRP A 48 2.71 -13.27 -4.39
C TRP A 48 3.01 -12.69 -3.01
N ALA A 49 3.76 -13.39 -2.18
CA ALA A 49 4.25 -12.83 -0.92
C ALA A 49 5.21 -11.67 -1.19
N MET A 50 6.11 -11.81 -2.17
CA MET A 50 7.01 -10.75 -2.61
C MET A 50 6.23 -9.52 -3.12
N THR A 51 5.24 -9.72 -4.01
CA THR A 51 4.42 -8.61 -4.52
C THR A 51 3.61 -7.94 -3.41
N SER A 52 3.14 -8.71 -2.42
CA SER A 52 2.45 -8.18 -1.25
C SER A 52 3.35 -7.29 -0.40
N ALA A 53 4.59 -7.71 -0.15
CA ALA A 53 5.58 -6.89 0.54
C ALA A 53 5.87 -5.59 -0.21
N ALA A 54 6.03 -5.64 -1.54
CA ALA A 54 6.28 -4.47 -2.38
C ALA A 54 5.15 -3.43 -2.32
N VAL A 55 3.91 -3.90 -2.45
CA VAL A 55 2.72 -3.01 -2.49
C VAL A 55 2.40 -2.38 -1.14
N VAL A 56 2.67 -3.10 -0.05
CA VAL A 56 2.46 -2.60 1.32
C VAL A 56 3.53 -1.62 1.74
N SER A 57 4.73 -1.71 1.17
CA SER A 57 5.84 -0.80 1.49
C SER A 57 5.49 0.65 1.18
N PHE A 58 5.54 1.51 2.19
CA PHE A 58 5.27 2.93 2.10
C PHE A 58 6.30 3.72 2.92
N PRO A 59 6.63 4.97 2.56
CA PRO A 59 7.61 5.76 3.31
C PRO A 59 7.20 6.09 4.75
N THR A 60 5.89 6.01 5.06
CA THR A 60 5.34 6.36 6.37
C THR A 60 4.71 5.16 7.06
N VAL A 61 4.93 5.01 8.37
CA VAL A 61 4.40 3.89 9.19
C VAL A 61 2.87 3.82 9.10
N GLY A 62 2.20 4.97 9.23
CA GLY A 62 0.73 5.04 9.13
C GLY A 62 0.20 4.58 7.77
N GLY A 63 0.91 4.93 6.68
CA GLY A 63 0.57 4.48 5.33
C GLY A 63 0.71 2.97 5.16
N VAL A 64 1.75 2.36 5.76
CA VAL A 64 1.95 0.91 5.72
C VAL A 64 0.82 0.17 6.45
N ILE A 65 0.51 0.57 7.68
CA ILE A 65 -0.54 -0.06 8.50
C ILE A 65 -1.89 0.03 7.79
N SER A 66 -2.24 1.21 7.29
CA SER A 66 -3.52 1.44 6.62
C SER A 66 -3.66 0.62 5.33
N LYS A 67 -2.60 0.54 4.52
CA LYS A 67 -2.58 -0.31 3.32
C LYS A 67 -2.58 -1.80 3.63
N SER A 68 -1.88 -2.23 4.69
CA SER A 68 -1.88 -3.62 5.15
C SER A 68 -3.29 -4.07 5.51
N PHE A 69 -4.02 -3.23 6.25
CA PHE A 69 -5.39 -3.54 6.62
C PHE A 69 -6.31 -3.65 5.40
N GLY A 70 -6.22 -2.70 4.46
CA GLY A 70 -6.97 -2.75 3.20
C GLY A 70 -6.62 -4.00 2.37
N ARG A 71 -5.35 -4.42 2.39
CA ARG A 71 -4.91 -5.62 1.67
C ARG A 71 -5.45 -6.91 2.29
N ILE A 72 -5.42 -7.05 3.60
CA ILE A 72 -6.00 -8.21 4.29
C ILE A 72 -7.51 -8.27 4.05
N ALA A 73 -8.21 -7.16 4.29
CA ALA A 73 -9.67 -7.10 4.12
C ALA A 73 -10.08 -7.40 2.67
N GLY A 74 -9.41 -6.80 1.68
CA GLY A 74 -9.68 -7.03 0.27
C GLY A 74 -9.40 -8.46 -0.17
N SER A 75 -8.28 -9.05 0.28
CA SER A 75 -7.94 -10.44 -0.05
C SER A 75 -8.92 -11.45 0.57
N LEU A 76 -9.33 -11.24 1.82
CA LEU A 76 -10.33 -12.09 2.47
C LEU A 76 -11.69 -11.99 1.76
N LEU A 77 -12.12 -10.78 1.46
CA LEU A 77 -13.38 -10.53 0.75
C LEU A 77 -13.37 -11.15 -0.65
N GLY A 78 -12.25 -11.03 -1.37
CA GLY A 78 -12.06 -11.65 -2.68
C GLY A 78 -12.03 -13.18 -2.63
N ALA A 79 -11.36 -13.75 -1.64
CA ALA A 79 -11.31 -15.21 -1.44
C ALA A 79 -12.70 -15.77 -1.09
N CYS A 80 -13.42 -15.14 -0.17
CA CYS A 80 -14.80 -15.53 0.15
C CYS A 80 -15.73 -15.44 -1.07
N ALA A 81 -15.60 -14.36 -1.86
CA ALA A 81 -16.39 -14.21 -3.08
C ALA A 81 -16.04 -15.29 -4.12
N ALA A 82 -14.75 -15.62 -4.30
CA ALA A 82 -14.33 -16.68 -5.21
C ALA A 82 -14.92 -18.05 -4.81
N LEU A 83 -14.85 -18.39 -3.53
CA LEU A 83 -15.41 -19.63 -3.00
C LEU A 83 -16.93 -19.72 -3.21
N LEU A 84 -17.64 -18.63 -2.95
CA LEU A 84 -19.10 -18.60 -3.12
C LEU A 84 -19.50 -18.66 -4.59
N LEU A 85 -18.90 -17.83 -5.44
CA LEU A 85 -19.25 -17.76 -6.86
C LEU A 85 -18.86 -19.03 -7.59
N ALA A 86 -17.63 -19.50 -7.43
CA ALA A 86 -17.17 -20.71 -8.08
C ALA A 86 -17.91 -21.94 -7.54
N GLY A 87 -18.14 -22.05 -6.23
CA GLY A 87 -18.89 -23.16 -5.63
C GLY A 87 -20.30 -23.33 -6.18
N HIS A 88 -20.94 -22.25 -6.64
CA HIS A 88 -22.29 -22.31 -7.24
C HIS A 88 -22.30 -22.42 -8.77
N THR A 89 -21.27 -21.96 -9.46
CA THR A 89 -21.31 -21.78 -10.92
C THR A 89 -20.27 -22.61 -11.67
N LEU A 90 -19.47 -23.41 -11.00
CA LEU A 90 -18.38 -24.18 -11.62
C LEU A 90 -18.89 -25.18 -12.70
N ASN A 91 -20.13 -25.66 -12.54
CA ASN A 91 -20.74 -26.65 -13.46
C ASN A 91 -21.16 -26.03 -14.80
N ASP A 92 -21.31 -24.71 -14.89
CA ASP A 92 -21.70 -24.02 -16.11
C ASP A 92 -20.71 -22.88 -16.40
N PRO A 93 -19.82 -23.04 -17.41
CA PRO A 93 -18.80 -22.04 -17.74
C PRO A 93 -19.39 -20.66 -18.10
N GLY A 94 -20.59 -20.62 -18.68
CA GLY A 94 -21.26 -19.37 -19.02
C GLY A 94 -21.70 -18.60 -17.78
N CYS A 95 -22.39 -19.28 -16.86
CA CYS A 95 -22.79 -18.71 -15.58
C CYS A 95 -21.59 -18.29 -14.72
N PHE A 96 -20.51 -19.07 -14.76
CA PHE A 96 -19.28 -18.76 -14.07
C PHE A 96 -18.65 -17.45 -14.53
N LEU A 97 -18.45 -17.28 -15.83
CA LEU A 97 -17.88 -16.05 -16.41
C LEU A 97 -18.76 -14.84 -16.13
N PHE A 98 -20.07 -14.99 -16.25
CA PHE A 98 -21.03 -13.91 -15.96
C PHE A 98 -20.97 -13.49 -14.48
N SER A 99 -20.90 -14.46 -13.57
CA SER A 99 -20.84 -14.21 -12.13
C SER A 99 -19.55 -13.48 -11.72
N ILE A 100 -18.39 -13.91 -12.23
CA ILE A 100 -17.11 -13.23 -11.97
C ILE A 100 -17.09 -11.82 -12.57
N SER A 101 -17.60 -11.66 -13.81
CA SER A 101 -17.68 -10.35 -14.45
C SER A 101 -18.60 -9.40 -13.66
N GLY A 102 -19.72 -9.90 -13.16
CA GLY A 102 -20.63 -9.16 -12.30
C GLY A 102 -19.96 -8.73 -10.97
N TRP A 103 -19.19 -9.62 -10.35
CA TRP A 103 -18.42 -9.30 -9.15
C TRP A 103 -17.36 -8.22 -9.40
N LEU A 104 -16.61 -8.33 -10.50
CA LEU A 104 -15.62 -7.33 -10.89
C LEU A 104 -16.26 -5.97 -11.15
N ALA A 105 -17.40 -5.94 -11.84
CA ALA A 105 -18.15 -4.72 -12.08
C ALA A 105 -18.64 -4.08 -10.77
N LEU A 106 -19.15 -4.90 -9.83
CA LEU A 106 -19.57 -4.45 -8.49
C LEU A 106 -18.41 -3.85 -7.70
N CYS A 107 -17.25 -4.53 -7.68
CA CYS A 107 -16.07 -4.05 -7.01
C CYS A 107 -15.54 -2.75 -7.62
N THR A 108 -15.56 -2.62 -8.94
CA THR A 108 -15.16 -1.40 -9.66
C THR A 108 -16.12 -0.24 -9.36
N TRP A 109 -17.41 -0.52 -9.34
CA TRP A 109 -18.42 0.47 -8.95
C TRP A 109 -18.25 0.92 -7.50
N ALA A 110 -18.07 -0.01 -6.57
CA ALA A 110 -17.77 0.32 -5.17
C ALA A 110 -16.48 1.14 -5.03
N CYS A 111 -15.43 0.78 -5.80
CA CYS A 111 -14.18 1.55 -5.82
C CYS A 111 -14.39 3.00 -6.27
N ALA A 112 -15.34 3.26 -7.17
CA ALA A 112 -15.67 4.62 -7.62
C ALA A 112 -16.48 5.43 -6.59
N LEU A 113 -17.25 4.76 -5.72
CA LEU A 113 -18.03 5.40 -4.67
C LEU A 113 -17.21 5.75 -3.44
N PHE A 114 -16.25 4.92 -3.09
CA PHE A 114 -15.43 5.10 -1.91
C PHE A 114 -14.09 5.77 -2.25
N THR A 115 -13.46 6.35 -1.25
CA THR A 115 -12.14 6.99 -1.38
C THR A 115 -11.11 6.31 -0.50
N ASN A 116 -9.82 6.55 -0.79
CA ASN A 116 -8.70 6.09 0.02
C ASN A 116 -8.57 4.55 0.14
N ASN A 117 -8.42 4.06 1.37
CA ASN A 117 -8.11 2.65 1.65
C ASN A 117 -9.28 1.70 1.39
N VAL A 118 -10.52 2.19 1.48
CA VAL A 118 -11.72 1.39 1.21
C VAL A 118 -11.82 1.09 -0.29
N ALA A 119 -11.60 2.08 -1.14
CA ALA A 119 -11.53 1.89 -2.59
C ALA A 119 -10.45 0.86 -2.96
N TYR A 120 -9.27 0.96 -2.34
CA TYR A 120 -8.19 0.02 -2.51
C TYR A 120 -8.57 -1.41 -2.11
N ALA A 121 -9.29 -1.60 -0.99
CA ALA A 121 -9.75 -2.92 -0.55
C ALA A 121 -10.74 -3.55 -1.54
N PHE A 122 -11.69 -2.79 -2.10
CA PHE A 122 -12.61 -3.29 -3.13
C PHE A 122 -11.91 -3.65 -4.43
N GLN A 123 -10.95 -2.85 -4.87
CA GLN A 123 -10.14 -3.16 -6.04
C GLN A 123 -9.37 -4.47 -5.85
N LEU A 124 -8.80 -4.68 -4.66
CA LEU A 124 -8.15 -5.93 -4.32
C LEU A 124 -9.12 -7.11 -4.28
N ALA A 125 -10.29 -6.94 -3.70
CA ALA A 125 -11.30 -8.00 -3.64
C ALA A 125 -11.72 -8.47 -5.03
N GLY A 126 -11.87 -7.54 -5.97
CA GLY A 126 -12.18 -7.86 -7.37
C GLY A 126 -11.10 -8.74 -7.99
N TYR A 127 -9.87 -8.26 -8.05
CA TYR A 127 -8.82 -9.02 -8.73
C TYR A 127 -8.42 -10.31 -7.98
N THR A 128 -8.47 -10.34 -6.65
CA THR A 128 -8.18 -11.56 -5.87
C THR A 128 -9.19 -12.65 -6.17
N CYS A 129 -10.48 -12.30 -6.27
CA CYS A 129 -11.51 -13.23 -6.69
C CYS A 129 -11.20 -13.83 -8.07
N ALA A 130 -10.82 -13.02 -9.04
CA ALA A 130 -10.46 -13.49 -10.38
C ALA A 130 -9.23 -14.41 -10.36
N ILE A 131 -8.17 -14.05 -9.63
CA ILE A 131 -6.94 -14.87 -9.54
C ILE A 131 -7.22 -16.25 -8.92
N ILE A 132 -8.10 -16.33 -7.94
CA ILE A 132 -8.46 -17.60 -7.29
C ILE A 132 -9.39 -18.42 -8.20
N ALA A 133 -10.34 -17.79 -8.86
CA ALA A 133 -11.38 -18.48 -9.60
C ALA A 133 -10.93 -18.98 -10.99
N PHE A 134 -10.09 -18.22 -11.72
CA PHE A 134 -9.70 -18.60 -13.07
C PHE A 134 -8.91 -19.91 -13.21
N PRO A 135 -7.94 -20.24 -12.35
CA PRO A 135 -7.23 -21.52 -12.45
C PRO A 135 -8.14 -22.74 -12.34
N VAL A 136 -9.21 -22.64 -11.58
CA VAL A 136 -10.12 -23.73 -11.25
C VAL A 136 -11.08 -24.08 -12.41
N ILE A 137 -11.24 -23.21 -13.39
CA ILE A 137 -12.08 -23.49 -14.59
C ILE A 137 -11.69 -24.81 -15.28
N ASN A 138 -10.39 -25.09 -15.33
CA ASN A 138 -9.87 -26.26 -16.04
C ASN A 138 -9.86 -27.53 -15.18
N ILE A 139 -9.94 -27.39 -13.86
CA ILE A 139 -9.78 -28.49 -12.90
C ILE A 139 -11.14 -28.97 -12.38
N SER A 140 -12.14 -28.09 -12.32
CA SER A 140 -13.52 -28.37 -11.85
C SER A 140 -13.61 -29.04 -10.48
N ASP A 141 -12.57 -28.87 -9.63
CA ASP A 141 -12.49 -29.46 -8.31
C ASP A 141 -12.64 -28.38 -7.21
N SER A 142 -13.66 -28.56 -6.38
CA SER A 142 -13.93 -27.64 -5.27
C SER A 142 -12.85 -27.68 -4.18
N TYR A 143 -12.11 -28.76 -4.06
CA TYR A 143 -11.03 -28.90 -3.10
C TYR A 143 -9.81 -28.03 -3.52
N GLU A 144 -9.44 -28.08 -4.77
CA GLU A 144 -8.39 -27.24 -5.34
C GLU A 144 -8.70 -25.75 -5.15
N LEU A 145 -9.96 -25.34 -5.36
CA LEU A 145 -10.40 -23.98 -5.12
C LEU A 145 -10.13 -23.52 -3.68
N TRP A 146 -10.43 -24.39 -2.70
CA TRP A 146 -10.18 -24.09 -1.29
C TRP A 146 -8.68 -23.95 -0.99
N VAL A 147 -7.86 -24.85 -1.53
CA VAL A 147 -6.40 -24.83 -1.35
C VAL A 147 -5.82 -23.53 -1.92
N ILE A 148 -6.19 -23.16 -3.16
CA ILE A 148 -5.73 -21.91 -3.80
C ILE A 148 -6.17 -20.70 -2.99
N ALA A 149 -7.42 -20.64 -2.51
CA ALA A 149 -7.91 -19.52 -1.72
C ALA A 149 -7.14 -19.35 -0.40
N GLN A 150 -6.86 -20.45 0.29
CA GLN A 150 -6.09 -20.46 1.54
C GLN A 150 -4.63 -20.03 1.31
N SER A 151 -4.00 -20.57 0.28
CA SER A 151 -2.62 -20.23 -0.12
C SER A 151 -2.49 -18.73 -0.38
N ARG A 152 -3.43 -18.13 -1.12
CA ARG A 152 -3.48 -16.69 -1.37
C ARG A 152 -3.50 -15.84 -0.11
N VAL A 153 -4.35 -16.21 0.84
CA VAL A 153 -4.44 -15.48 2.11
C VAL A 153 -3.14 -15.59 2.90
N CYS A 154 -2.55 -16.77 2.96
CA CYS A 154 -1.25 -17.00 3.63
C CYS A 154 -0.12 -16.17 2.99
N GLU A 155 -0.02 -16.17 1.66
CA GLU A 155 0.98 -15.39 0.92
C GLU A 155 0.87 -13.89 1.18
N VAL A 156 -0.36 -13.36 1.22
CA VAL A 156 -0.62 -11.96 1.55
C VAL A 156 -0.18 -11.63 2.97
N ILE A 157 -0.48 -12.50 3.95
CA ILE A 157 -0.09 -12.32 5.34
C ILE A 157 1.44 -12.34 5.48
N VAL A 158 2.11 -13.31 4.87
CA VAL A 158 3.58 -13.42 4.86
C VAL A 158 4.22 -12.17 4.26
N GLY A 159 3.70 -11.70 3.12
CA GLY A 159 4.17 -10.48 2.47
C GLY A 159 4.00 -9.24 3.33
N ILE A 160 2.86 -9.09 4.01
CA ILE A 160 2.62 -7.98 4.94
C ILE A 160 3.58 -8.06 6.14
N CYS A 161 3.77 -9.23 6.73
CA CYS A 161 4.70 -9.43 7.83
C CYS A 161 6.13 -9.07 7.42
N GLY A 162 6.59 -9.51 6.25
CA GLY A 162 7.90 -9.15 5.71
C GLY A 162 8.07 -7.63 5.52
N GLY A 163 7.07 -6.96 4.95
CA GLY A 163 7.05 -5.51 4.79
C GLY A 163 7.09 -4.76 6.12
N LEU A 164 6.28 -5.18 7.09
CA LEU A 164 6.24 -4.59 8.44
C LEU A 164 7.54 -4.82 9.21
N MET A 165 8.12 -6.02 9.16
CA MET A 165 9.40 -6.30 9.84
C MET A 165 10.50 -5.34 9.39
N MET A 166 10.59 -5.10 8.08
CA MET A 166 11.58 -4.17 7.54
C MET A 166 11.30 -2.71 7.87
N MET A 167 10.05 -2.36 8.13
CA MET A 167 9.69 -1.01 8.55
C MET A 167 10.02 -0.74 10.02
N ILE A 168 9.87 -1.75 10.88
CA ILE A 168 10.17 -1.67 12.32
C ILE A 168 11.69 -1.66 12.55
N LEU A 169 12.49 -2.22 11.62
CA LEU A 169 13.96 -2.14 11.74
C LEU A 169 14.40 -0.67 11.71
N PRO A 170 15.01 -0.17 12.79
CA PRO A 170 15.29 1.26 12.93
C PRO A 170 16.22 1.74 11.82
N SER A 171 15.70 2.62 11.01
CA SER A 171 16.52 3.54 10.22
C SER A 171 17.19 4.45 11.25
N THR A 172 18.48 4.28 11.47
CA THR A 172 19.30 5.05 12.44
C THR A 172 19.26 6.58 12.26
N SER A 173 18.56 7.09 11.22
CA SER A 173 18.36 8.54 11.02
C SER A 173 16.93 9.02 11.26
N ASP A 174 15.93 8.13 11.30
CA ASP A 174 14.54 8.54 11.51
C ASP A 174 14.19 8.62 13.00
N GLY A 175 14.89 7.88 13.86
CA GLY A 175 14.74 7.98 15.31
C GLY A 175 15.05 9.37 15.85
N SER A 176 16.04 10.05 15.31
CA SER A 176 16.37 11.43 15.68
C SER A 176 15.34 12.45 15.19
N ASN A 177 14.77 12.23 14.00
CA ASN A 177 13.73 13.10 13.43
C ASN A 177 12.39 12.90 14.16
N LEU A 178 12.06 11.68 14.54
CA LEU A 178 10.85 11.34 15.30
C LEU A 178 10.94 11.89 16.73
N LEU A 179 12.10 11.74 17.39
CA LEU A 179 12.37 12.36 18.68
C LEU A 179 12.34 13.87 18.62
N THR A 180 12.86 14.48 17.55
CA THR A 180 12.85 15.92 17.36
C THR A 180 11.42 16.42 17.06
N ALA A 181 10.65 15.71 16.27
CA ALA A 181 9.24 16.03 16.01
C ALA A 181 8.38 15.89 17.29
N LEU A 182 8.57 14.82 18.06
CA LEU A 182 7.90 14.63 19.36
C LEU A 182 8.32 15.69 20.37
N LYS A 183 9.61 16.06 20.42
CA LYS A 183 10.12 17.11 21.28
C LYS A 183 9.60 18.49 20.91
N ASN A 184 9.38 18.75 19.61
CA ASN A 184 8.78 20.00 19.13
C ASN A 184 7.27 20.05 19.42
N HIS A 185 6.56 18.93 19.35
CA HIS A 185 5.16 18.84 19.75
C HIS A 185 4.95 18.82 21.26
N ALA A 186 5.91 18.27 22.02
CA ALA A 186 5.89 18.25 23.48
C ALA A 186 6.39 19.55 24.11
N ARG A 187 6.89 20.51 23.32
CA ARG A 187 7.25 21.83 23.80
C ARG A 187 5.95 22.64 23.94
N PRO A 188 5.40 22.83 25.16
CA PRO A 188 4.21 23.66 25.32
C PRO A 188 4.55 25.06 24.83
N ALA A 189 3.55 25.79 24.33
CA ALA A 189 3.62 27.15 23.82
C ALA A 189 3.98 28.19 24.92
N ALA A 190 5.12 27.98 25.57
CA ALA A 190 5.67 28.85 26.64
C ALA A 190 6.58 29.93 26.04
N GLY A 191 6.32 30.40 24.83
CA GLY A 191 7.17 31.38 24.17
C GLY A 191 6.49 32.34 23.23
N ALA A 192 5.16 32.27 23.08
CA ALA A 192 4.42 33.32 22.39
C ALA A 192 4.20 34.54 23.33
N ARG A 193 5.27 35.23 23.71
CA ARG A 193 5.16 36.61 24.13
C ARG A 193 4.80 37.40 22.88
N GLN A 194 3.54 37.81 22.81
CA GLN A 194 3.11 38.92 21.95
C GLN A 194 4.02 40.11 22.19
N PRO A 195 4.59 40.74 21.16
CA PRO A 195 5.14 42.07 21.33
C PRO A 195 3.96 42.99 21.65
N ALA A 196 4.07 43.68 22.80
CA ALA A 196 3.15 44.67 23.26
C ALA A 196 2.91 45.71 22.13
N VAL A 197 1.65 45.88 21.78
CA VAL A 197 1.19 47.03 21.02
C VAL A 197 1.43 48.24 21.91
N GLY A 198 2.51 48.99 21.62
CA GLY A 198 2.76 50.31 22.18
C GLY A 198 1.73 51.28 21.64
N ALA A 199 0.88 51.73 22.53
CA ALA A 199 -0.02 52.84 22.32
C ALA A 199 0.78 54.14 22.28
N GLY A 200 0.34 55.03 21.41
CA GLY A 200 0.53 56.47 21.56
C GLY A 200 1.79 57.03 20.92
N ASP A 201 1.67 57.88 19.95
CA ASP A 201 1.66 59.29 20.25
C ASP A 201 1.25 60.12 19.03
N ASP A 202 0.42 61.06 19.35
CA ASP A 202 -0.09 62.13 18.47
C ASP A 202 1.05 63.04 18.02
N GLY A 203 1.08 63.41 16.76
CA GLY A 203 2.03 64.35 16.22
C GLY A 203 1.54 65.05 14.96
N CYS A 204 0.58 65.93 15.13
CA CYS A 204 0.17 66.99 14.21
C CYS A 204 1.37 67.84 13.77
N HIS A 205 1.60 68.04 12.47
CA HIS A 205 2.10 69.28 11.86
C HIS A 205 1.96 69.19 10.33
N SER A 206 1.02 69.86 9.82
CA SER A 206 0.90 71.05 8.99
C SER A 206 2.28 71.53 8.37
N HIS A 207 2.34 71.62 7.07
CA HIS A 207 2.60 72.76 6.22
C HIS A 207 3.23 72.39 4.84
N ARG A 208 2.52 72.89 3.82
CA ARG A 208 3.01 73.68 2.65
C ARG A 208 4.16 73.04 1.80
N SER A 209 3.94 72.81 0.60
CA SER A 209 3.92 73.72 -0.58
C SER A 209 3.46 72.92 -1.79
#